data_c2005458cbcf74d833fa63827edd8b0a
#
_entry.id   c2005458cbcf74d833fa63827edd8b0a
#
_cell.length_a   1.000
_cell.length_b   1.000
_cell.length_c   1.000
_cell.angle_alpha   90.00
_cell.angle_beta   90.00
_cell.angle_gamma   90.00
#
_symmetry.space_group_name_H-M   'P 1'
#
loop_
_entity.id
_entity.type
_entity.pdbx_description
1 polymer ?
#
loop_
_entity_poly.entity_id
_entity_poly.type
_entity_poly.pdbx_seq_one_letter_code
_entity_poly.pdbx_strand_id
1 'polypeptide(L)'
;TRGASAAHLAGSTGDSILKNMRYILLLRGINVGGKNKVSMKDLTASLEGLGYQHVVTYINSGNVIFDTDDDLTTIKENIAIVLGRFPFTIKHVVLTKDEYLDEVSNLPEWWHQPLARKDVLFYTDDIDPEYIKERIGQMPLHDEIVHFGKKAVFWGKYNEKEFLRTSYHKLLMKEKFYPLITIRNGRTFDRLGEMLG
;
A
#
# COMPACT_ATOMS: atom_id res chain seq x y z
N THR A 1 -61.98 -11.07 -27.15
CA THR A 1 -61.94 -10.19 -26.01
C THR A 1 -60.82 -10.53 -25.06
N ARG A 2 -59.89 -9.61 -24.98
CA ARG A 2 -59.01 -9.28 -23.85
C ARG A 2 -57.75 -10.00 -23.68
N GLY A 3 -56.72 -9.38 -24.22
CA GLY A 3 -55.38 -9.46 -23.76
C GLY A 3 -55.19 -8.77 -22.44
N ALA A 4 -54.47 -9.38 -21.56
CA ALA A 4 -53.85 -8.71 -20.42
C ALA A 4 -52.34 -8.79 -20.60
N SER A 5 -51.76 -7.64 -20.84
CA SER A 5 -50.36 -7.41 -20.89
C SER A 5 -49.80 -7.54 -19.50
N ALA A 6 -48.96 -8.49 -19.26
CA ALA A 6 -48.14 -8.56 -18.08
C ALA A 6 -46.85 -7.78 -18.35
N ALA A 7 -46.75 -6.62 -17.75
CA ALA A 7 -45.51 -5.86 -17.70
C ALA A 7 -44.45 -6.66 -16.96
N HIS A 8 -43.43 -7.03 -17.68
CA HIS A 8 -42.27 -7.69 -17.09
C HIS A 8 -41.35 -6.61 -16.49
N LEU A 9 -41.39 -6.50 -15.19
CA LEU A 9 -40.41 -5.75 -14.43
C LEU A 9 -39.09 -6.52 -14.46
N ALA A 10 -38.22 -6.12 -15.33
CA ALA A 10 -36.83 -6.56 -15.26
C ALA A 10 -36.21 -5.94 -14.00
N GLY A 11 -36.12 -6.73 -12.97
CA GLY A 11 -35.37 -6.38 -11.77
C GLY A 11 -33.89 -6.26 -12.15
N SER A 12 -33.32 -5.09 -11.95
CA SER A 12 -31.89 -4.88 -12.05
C SER A 12 -31.19 -5.61 -10.89
N THR A 13 -30.69 -6.79 -11.16
CA THR A 13 -29.81 -7.51 -10.26
C THR A 13 -28.38 -7.21 -10.65
N GLY A 14 -27.84 -6.08 -10.25
CA GLY A 14 -26.46 -5.73 -10.58
C GLY A 14 -25.75 -4.82 -9.59
N ASP A 15 -26.40 -4.40 -8.54
CA ASP A 15 -25.97 -3.22 -7.83
C ASP A 15 -25.68 -3.40 -6.35
N SER A 16 -24.90 -4.32 -5.87
CA SER A 16 -24.67 -4.27 -4.43
C SER A 16 -23.37 -4.89 -3.93
N ILE A 17 -22.48 -5.28 -4.81
CA ILE A 17 -21.33 -6.10 -4.38
C ILE A 17 -20.18 -5.25 -3.82
N LEU A 18 -20.14 -3.91 -4.05
CA LEU A 18 -18.99 -3.07 -3.70
C LEU A 18 -19.32 -1.92 -2.73
N LYS A 19 -20.35 -2.04 -1.90
CA LYS A 19 -20.70 -0.97 -0.96
C LYS A 19 -19.74 -0.93 0.24
N ASN A 20 -19.14 0.24 0.44
CA ASN A 20 -18.28 0.54 1.60
C ASN A 20 -17.14 -0.44 1.82
N MET A 21 -16.42 -0.76 0.76
CA MET A 21 -15.17 -1.49 0.89
C MET A 21 -14.08 -0.59 1.45
N ARG A 22 -13.19 -1.18 2.21
CA ARG A 22 -12.06 -0.47 2.82
C ARG A 22 -10.79 -0.65 2.02
N TYR A 23 -10.07 0.46 1.91
CA TYR A 23 -8.81 0.54 1.16
C TYR A 23 -7.75 1.24 1.99
N ILE A 24 -6.51 1.02 1.62
CA ILE A 24 -5.38 1.75 2.19
C ILE A 24 -4.54 2.37 1.07
N LEU A 25 -4.18 3.64 1.27
CA LEU A 25 -3.27 4.39 0.41
C LEU A 25 -1.96 4.58 1.15
N LEU A 26 -0.86 4.22 0.49
CA LEU A 26 0.50 4.39 1.00
C LEU A 26 1.27 5.31 0.06
N LEU A 27 1.73 6.45 0.56
CA LEU A 27 2.51 7.42 -0.20
C LEU A 27 4.00 7.18 -0.02
N ARG A 28 4.78 7.54 -1.04
CA ARG A 28 6.23 7.45 -1.03
C ARG A 28 6.88 8.81 -0.89
N GLY A 29 7.86 8.90 0.01
CA GLY A 29 8.81 10.01 0.02
C GLY A 29 8.24 11.37 0.38
N ILE A 30 7.17 11.41 1.17
CA ILE A 30 6.62 12.68 1.67
C ILE A 30 7.09 12.95 3.10
N ASN A 31 7.14 14.22 3.46
CA ASN A 31 7.47 14.69 4.82
C ASN A 31 8.82 14.15 5.34
N VAL A 32 9.79 13.96 4.46
CA VAL A 32 11.11 13.44 4.79
C VAL A 32 12.15 14.56 4.71
N GLY A 33 12.89 14.76 5.80
CA GLY A 33 13.96 15.78 5.86
C GLY A 33 13.51 17.19 5.50
N GLY A 34 12.27 17.54 5.83
CA GLY A 34 11.69 18.85 5.51
C GLY A 34 11.33 19.05 4.04
N LYS A 35 11.45 18.01 3.22
CA LYS A 35 11.11 18.02 1.78
C LYS A 35 9.76 17.36 1.54
N ASN A 36 9.14 17.70 0.39
CA ASN A 36 7.90 17.08 -0.10
C ASN A 36 6.79 17.08 0.96
N LYS A 37 6.54 18.26 1.52
CA LYS A 37 5.56 18.43 2.60
C LYS A 37 4.14 18.19 2.09
N VAL A 38 3.43 17.31 2.77
CA VAL A 38 2.01 17.02 2.57
C VAL A 38 1.33 17.04 3.93
N SER A 39 0.36 17.94 4.10
CA SER A 39 -0.46 17.97 5.31
C SER A 39 -1.42 16.78 5.31
N MET A 40 -1.39 15.99 6.38
CA MET A 40 -2.34 14.87 6.53
C MET A 40 -3.78 15.35 6.64
N LYS A 41 -3.98 16.52 7.25
CA LYS A 41 -5.29 17.16 7.32
C LYS A 41 -5.82 17.54 5.93
N ASP A 42 -4.97 18.12 5.08
CA ASP A 42 -5.35 18.51 3.73
C ASP A 42 -5.58 17.29 2.85
N LEU A 43 -4.78 16.25 3.00
CA LEU A 43 -4.96 14.99 2.29
C LEU A 43 -6.30 14.32 2.68
N THR A 44 -6.61 14.30 3.96
CA THR A 44 -7.89 13.79 4.47
C THR A 44 -9.05 14.56 3.85
N ALA A 45 -8.99 15.90 3.86
CA ALA A 45 -10.03 16.74 3.28
C ALA A 45 -10.20 16.49 1.78
N SER A 46 -9.11 16.29 1.05
CA SER A 46 -9.15 15.96 -0.39
C SER A 46 -9.86 14.63 -0.67
N LEU A 47 -9.61 13.62 0.15
CA LEU A 47 -10.27 12.31 -0.01
C LEU A 47 -11.74 12.38 0.41
N GLU A 48 -12.06 13.09 1.48
CA GLU A 48 -13.45 13.34 1.87
C GLU A 48 -14.20 14.11 0.77
N GLY A 49 -13.54 15.02 0.10
CA GLY A 49 -14.09 15.75 -1.06
C GLY A 49 -14.44 14.86 -2.24
N LEU A 50 -13.82 13.68 -2.35
CA LEU A 50 -14.18 12.65 -3.32
C LEU A 50 -15.42 11.84 -2.92
N GLY A 51 -15.95 12.07 -1.71
CA GLY A 51 -17.04 11.28 -1.13
C GLY A 51 -16.58 10.07 -0.34
N TYR A 52 -15.28 9.91 -0.11
CA TYR A 52 -14.74 8.81 0.68
C TYR A 52 -15.06 9.01 2.16
N GLN A 53 -15.36 7.92 2.85
CA GLN A 53 -15.84 7.94 4.22
C GLN A 53 -14.83 7.29 5.17
N HIS A 54 -14.96 7.60 6.46
CA HIS A 54 -14.14 7.03 7.54
C HIS A 54 -12.64 7.16 7.24
N VAL A 55 -12.25 8.32 6.70
CA VAL A 55 -10.86 8.60 6.33
C VAL A 55 -10.03 8.78 7.59
N VAL A 56 -9.03 7.93 7.77
CA VAL A 56 -8.14 7.92 8.93
C VAL A 56 -6.70 7.88 8.44
N THR A 57 -5.87 8.74 9.00
CA THR A 57 -4.42 8.74 8.75
C THR A 57 -3.67 8.15 9.95
N TYR A 58 -2.51 7.59 9.69
CA TYR A 58 -1.58 7.12 10.72
C TYR A 58 -0.19 7.68 10.44
N ILE A 59 0.35 8.45 11.37
CA ILE A 59 1.61 9.18 11.26
C ILE A 59 1.69 10.03 9.97
N ASN A 60 2.81 10.70 9.71
CA ASN A 60 2.92 11.65 8.61
C ASN A 60 3.64 11.10 7.36
N SER A 61 3.93 9.81 7.32
CA SER A 61 4.55 9.17 6.15
C SER A 61 3.59 8.88 5.01
N GLY A 62 2.30 9.19 5.18
CA GLY A 62 1.29 9.03 4.14
C GLY A 62 0.62 7.66 4.16
N ASN A 63 0.00 7.32 5.28
CA ASN A 63 -0.80 6.11 5.44
C ASN A 63 -2.25 6.53 5.64
N VAL A 64 -3.13 6.21 4.70
CA VAL A 64 -4.52 6.64 4.74
C VAL A 64 -5.45 5.46 4.52
N ILE A 65 -6.34 5.23 5.45
CA ILE A 65 -7.39 4.21 5.36
C ILE A 65 -8.71 4.92 5.10
N PHE A 66 -9.51 4.39 4.17
CA PHE A 66 -10.80 4.98 3.82
C PHE A 66 -11.76 3.94 3.27
N ASP A 67 -13.05 4.28 3.31
CA ASP A 67 -14.13 3.47 2.77
C ASP A 67 -14.76 4.16 1.56
N THR A 68 -15.10 3.41 0.53
CA THR A 68 -15.79 3.92 -0.65
C THR A 68 -16.52 2.82 -1.40
N ASP A 69 -17.54 3.22 -2.15
CA ASP A 69 -18.27 2.35 -3.07
C ASP A 69 -17.60 2.28 -4.45
N ASP A 70 -16.63 3.15 -4.72
CA ASP A 70 -15.90 3.15 -5.99
C ASP A 70 -15.10 1.86 -6.18
N ASP A 71 -14.94 1.44 -7.42
CA ASP A 71 -14.05 0.34 -7.75
C ASP A 71 -12.58 0.78 -7.70
N LEU A 72 -11.67 -0.18 -7.69
CA LEU A 72 -10.25 0.10 -7.54
C LEU A 72 -9.69 0.96 -8.68
N THR A 73 -10.17 0.77 -9.90
CA THR A 73 -9.74 1.57 -11.05
C THR A 73 -10.12 3.03 -10.88
N THR A 74 -11.35 3.31 -10.48
CA THR A 74 -11.83 4.67 -10.20
C THR A 74 -11.07 5.31 -9.05
N ILE A 75 -10.81 4.55 -7.98
CA ILE A 75 -10.02 5.03 -6.84
C ILE A 75 -8.63 5.45 -7.28
N LYS A 76 -7.94 4.63 -8.05
CA LYS A 76 -6.59 4.93 -8.54
C LYS A 76 -6.57 6.19 -9.41
N GLU A 77 -7.54 6.36 -10.29
CA GLU A 77 -7.68 7.56 -11.12
C GLU A 77 -7.91 8.82 -10.27
N ASN A 78 -8.82 8.75 -9.32
CA ASN A 78 -9.14 9.89 -8.44
C ASN A 78 -7.95 10.27 -7.56
N ILE A 79 -7.25 9.31 -7.00
CA ILE A 79 -6.07 9.56 -6.17
C ILE A 79 -4.95 10.16 -7.01
N ALA A 80 -4.73 9.67 -8.22
CA ALA A 80 -3.74 10.26 -9.12
C ALA A 80 -4.02 11.74 -9.41
N ILE A 81 -5.29 12.11 -9.58
CA ILE A 81 -5.69 13.50 -9.76
C ILE A 81 -5.39 14.33 -8.51
N VAL A 82 -5.76 13.83 -7.34
CA VAL A 82 -5.50 14.54 -6.06
C VAL A 82 -4.00 14.73 -5.85
N LEU A 83 -3.20 13.68 -6.03
CA LEU A 83 -1.75 13.75 -5.83
C LEU A 83 -1.06 14.56 -6.92
N GLY A 84 -1.62 14.63 -8.11
CA GLY A 84 -1.11 15.46 -9.21
C GLY A 84 -1.17 16.96 -8.97
N ARG A 85 -1.89 17.42 -7.94
CA ARG A 85 -1.98 18.83 -7.56
C ARG A 85 -0.76 19.31 -6.78
N PHE A 86 0.06 18.40 -6.27
CA PHE A 86 1.29 18.76 -5.56
C PHE A 86 2.39 19.13 -6.54
N PRO A 87 3.32 20.04 -6.17
CA PRO A 87 4.41 20.48 -7.07
C PRO A 87 5.54 19.46 -7.23
N PHE A 88 5.37 18.24 -6.76
CA PHE A 88 6.31 17.14 -6.90
C PHE A 88 5.56 15.85 -7.16
N THR A 89 6.22 14.88 -7.80
CA THR A 89 5.61 13.57 -8.09
C THR A 89 5.55 12.72 -6.83
N ILE A 90 4.37 12.18 -6.53
CA ILE A 90 4.17 11.28 -5.40
C ILE A 90 3.83 9.90 -5.91
N LYS A 91 4.79 9.00 -5.86
CA LYS A 91 4.54 7.58 -6.10
C LYS A 91 3.75 7.00 -4.93
N HIS A 92 2.85 6.09 -5.22
CA HIS A 92 1.93 5.56 -4.21
C HIS A 92 1.42 4.18 -4.60
N VAL A 93 0.81 3.51 -3.63
CA VAL A 93 0.10 2.26 -3.86
C VAL A 93 -1.25 2.30 -3.17
N VAL A 94 -2.26 1.73 -3.81
CA VAL A 94 -3.58 1.51 -3.20
C VAL A 94 -3.80 0.01 -3.12
N LEU A 95 -4.12 -0.46 -1.94
CA LEU A 95 -4.48 -1.86 -1.69
C LEU A 95 -5.89 -1.93 -1.11
N THR A 96 -6.60 -3.00 -1.44
CA THR A 96 -7.82 -3.35 -0.70
C THR A 96 -7.44 -3.83 0.69
N LYS A 97 -8.38 -3.70 1.65
CA LYS A 97 -8.23 -4.30 2.97
C LYS A 97 -7.83 -5.77 2.87
N ASP A 98 -8.50 -6.53 2.01
CA ASP A 98 -8.26 -7.97 1.87
C ASP A 98 -6.85 -8.27 1.34
N GLU A 99 -6.36 -7.49 0.38
CA GLU A 99 -4.99 -7.63 -0.12
C GLU A 99 -3.94 -7.39 0.98
N TYR A 100 -4.15 -6.37 1.80
CA TYR A 100 -3.26 -6.08 2.92
C TYR A 100 -3.31 -7.18 3.99
N LEU A 101 -4.50 -7.58 4.39
CA LEU A 101 -4.69 -8.63 5.41
C LEU A 101 -4.23 -10.00 4.92
N ASP A 102 -4.28 -10.27 3.62
CA ASP A 102 -3.70 -11.48 3.04
C ASP A 102 -2.18 -11.52 3.29
N GLU A 103 -1.49 -10.39 3.12
CA GLU A 103 -0.06 -10.29 3.48
C GLU A 103 0.16 -10.55 4.98
N VAL A 104 -0.66 -9.97 5.85
CA VAL A 104 -0.58 -10.19 7.30
C VAL A 104 -0.76 -11.67 7.65
N SER A 105 -1.67 -12.35 6.98
CA SER A 105 -1.96 -13.77 7.21
C SER A 105 -0.87 -14.71 6.71
N ASN A 106 -0.04 -14.26 5.77
CA ASN A 106 1.01 -15.08 5.15
C ASN A 106 2.42 -14.64 5.53
N LEU A 107 2.56 -13.91 6.63
CA LEU A 107 3.88 -13.50 7.13
C LEU A 107 4.73 -14.72 7.47
N PRO A 108 6.04 -14.67 7.20
CA PRO A 108 6.94 -15.73 7.61
C PRO A 108 7.09 -15.74 9.14
N GLU A 109 7.45 -16.90 9.69
CA GLU A 109 7.59 -17.08 11.14
C GLU A 109 8.57 -16.07 11.74
N TRP A 110 9.68 -15.77 11.05
CA TRP A 110 10.69 -14.84 11.56
C TRP A 110 10.17 -13.41 11.74
N TRP A 111 9.07 -13.04 11.07
CA TRP A 111 8.46 -11.72 11.25
C TRP A 111 8.06 -11.45 12.70
N HIS A 112 7.69 -12.50 13.42
CA HIS A 112 7.25 -12.41 14.80
C HIS A 112 8.41 -12.52 15.82
N GLN A 113 9.62 -12.64 15.33
CA GLN A 113 10.83 -12.69 16.19
C GLN A 113 11.41 -11.28 16.40
N PRO A 114 12.19 -11.08 17.47
CA PRO A 114 12.80 -9.78 17.76
C PRO A 114 14.05 -9.53 16.91
N LEU A 115 13.87 -9.14 15.67
CA LEU A 115 14.96 -8.70 14.81
C LEU A 115 15.27 -7.23 15.06
N ALA A 116 16.53 -6.81 14.78
CA ALA A 116 16.94 -5.43 14.95
C ALA A 116 16.12 -4.46 14.10
N ARG A 117 15.86 -4.83 12.83
CA ARG A 117 15.02 -4.06 11.91
C ARG A 117 14.18 -4.97 11.03
N LYS A 118 12.95 -4.53 10.77
CA LYS A 118 12.05 -5.15 9.80
C LYS A 118 11.45 -4.07 8.92
N ASP A 119 11.46 -4.29 7.62
CA ASP A 119 10.88 -3.36 6.65
C ASP A 119 10.05 -4.10 5.63
N VAL A 120 9.05 -3.40 5.10
CA VAL A 120 8.15 -3.89 4.05
C VAL A 120 8.25 -2.97 2.85
N LEU A 121 8.55 -3.54 1.70
CA LEU A 121 8.69 -2.83 0.44
C LEU A 121 7.46 -3.12 -0.41
N PHE A 122 6.51 -2.19 -0.47
CA PHE A 122 5.31 -2.35 -1.29
C PHE A 122 5.60 -2.00 -2.74
N TYR A 123 5.08 -2.81 -3.67
CA TYR A 123 5.15 -2.53 -5.09
C TYR A 123 4.15 -1.44 -5.48
N THR A 124 4.60 -0.43 -6.22
CA THR A 124 3.65 0.46 -6.92
C THR A 124 3.20 -0.20 -8.23
N ASP A 125 2.18 0.36 -8.89
CA ASP A 125 1.68 -0.18 -10.17
C ASP A 125 2.67 0.00 -11.33
N ASP A 126 3.73 0.77 -11.12
CA ASP A 126 4.69 1.12 -12.17
C ASP A 126 5.77 0.06 -12.39
N ILE A 127 5.75 -1.03 -11.64
CA ILE A 127 6.80 -2.04 -11.73
C ILE A 127 6.24 -3.47 -11.65
N ASP A 128 6.86 -4.36 -12.41
CA ASP A 128 6.58 -5.79 -12.34
C ASP A 128 7.21 -6.40 -11.08
N PRO A 129 6.41 -7.01 -10.19
CA PRO A 129 6.93 -7.68 -8.99
C PRO A 129 7.95 -8.78 -9.29
N GLU A 130 7.83 -9.47 -10.41
CA GLU A 130 8.78 -10.52 -10.78
C GLU A 130 10.18 -9.95 -11.05
N TYR A 131 10.26 -8.74 -11.61
CA TYR A 131 11.54 -8.07 -11.79
C TYR A 131 12.22 -7.76 -10.46
N ILE A 132 11.44 -7.29 -9.47
CA ILE A 132 11.97 -7.02 -8.12
C ILE A 132 12.47 -8.32 -7.48
N LYS A 133 11.70 -9.40 -7.56
CA LYS A 133 12.10 -10.71 -7.02
C LYS A 133 13.40 -11.20 -7.63
N GLU A 134 13.54 -11.07 -8.94
CA GLU A 134 14.78 -11.47 -9.64
C GLU A 134 15.96 -10.65 -9.15
N ARG A 135 15.81 -9.32 -9.09
CA ARG A 135 16.91 -8.44 -8.67
C ARG A 135 17.32 -8.66 -7.22
N ILE A 136 16.36 -8.74 -6.31
CA ILE A 136 16.66 -8.99 -4.90
C ILE A 136 17.18 -10.40 -4.69
N GLY A 137 16.64 -11.38 -5.42
CA GLY A 137 17.11 -12.77 -5.34
C GLY A 137 18.57 -12.98 -5.74
N GLN A 138 19.13 -12.06 -6.50
CA GLN A 138 20.56 -12.08 -6.90
C GLN A 138 21.47 -11.39 -5.88
N MET A 139 20.92 -10.69 -4.90
CA MET A 139 21.74 -9.97 -3.91
C MET A 139 22.36 -10.92 -2.90
N PRO A 140 23.67 -10.75 -2.57
CA PRO A 140 24.28 -11.51 -1.49
C PRO A 140 23.75 -11.02 -0.14
N LEU A 141 22.99 -11.84 0.55
CA LEU A 141 22.46 -11.48 1.86
C LEU A 141 23.52 -11.63 2.95
N HIS A 142 23.63 -10.63 3.83
CA HIS A 142 24.52 -10.61 4.97
C HIS A 142 23.75 -10.22 6.23
N ASP A 143 23.58 -11.16 7.14
CA ASP A 143 22.87 -10.99 8.41
C ASP A 143 21.44 -10.43 8.22
N GLU A 144 20.79 -10.90 7.17
CA GLU A 144 19.47 -10.44 6.77
C GLU A 144 18.66 -11.59 6.15
N ILE A 145 17.35 -11.42 6.08
CA ILE A 145 16.44 -12.42 5.54
C ILE A 145 15.32 -11.72 4.75
N VAL A 146 14.90 -12.35 3.66
CA VAL A 146 13.90 -11.80 2.75
C VAL A 146 12.77 -12.79 2.56
N HIS A 147 11.54 -12.29 2.52
CA HIS A 147 10.35 -13.04 2.15
C HIS A 147 9.58 -12.27 1.10
N PHE A 148 9.25 -12.94 -0.01
CA PHE A 148 8.48 -12.34 -1.10
C PHE A 148 6.99 -12.62 -0.90
N GLY A 149 6.22 -11.56 -0.60
CA GLY A 149 4.77 -11.61 -0.60
C GLY A 149 4.18 -11.32 -1.98
N LYS A 150 2.86 -11.26 -2.08
CA LYS A 150 2.17 -10.93 -3.33
C LYS A 150 2.25 -9.44 -3.68
N LYS A 151 2.14 -8.58 -2.67
CA LYS A 151 2.09 -7.12 -2.82
C LYS A 151 3.32 -6.42 -2.28
N ALA A 152 4.21 -7.13 -1.61
CA ALA A 152 5.35 -6.55 -0.95
C ALA A 152 6.48 -7.56 -0.73
N VAL A 153 7.68 -7.02 -0.50
CA VAL A 153 8.83 -7.77 0.00
C VAL A 153 9.00 -7.45 1.48
N PHE A 154 9.17 -8.48 2.29
CA PHE A 154 9.43 -8.36 3.72
C PHE A 154 10.91 -8.61 3.96
N TRP A 155 11.58 -7.68 4.64
CA TRP A 155 13.03 -7.71 4.79
C TRP A 155 13.42 -7.53 6.25
N GLY A 156 14.05 -8.56 6.83
CA GLY A 156 14.53 -8.57 8.22
C GLY A 156 16.03 -8.43 8.31
N LYS A 157 16.53 -7.73 9.33
CA LYS A 157 17.94 -7.57 9.65
C LYS A 157 18.13 -8.03 11.11
N TYR A 158 19.01 -8.99 11.31
CA TYR A 158 19.14 -9.64 12.60
C TYR A 158 19.82 -8.76 13.65
N ASN A 159 20.95 -8.14 13.31
CA ASN A 159 21.76 -7.39 14.25
C ASN A 159 22.04 -5.98 13.77
N GLU A 160 21.83 -5.00 14.65
CA GLU A 160 22.07 -3.58 14.32
C GLU A 160 23.53 -3.32 13.94
N LYS A 161 24.47 -4.01 14.56
CA LYS A 161 25.91 -3.86 14.27
C LYS A 161 26.27 -4.25 12.82
N GLU A 162 25.49 -5.14 12.21
CA GLU A 162 25.72 -5.64 10.87
C GLU A 162 24.92 -4.89 9.80
N PHE A 163 24.06 -3.95 10.19
CA PHE A 163 23.13 -3.29 9.26
C PHE A 163 23.81 -2.62 8.07
N LEU A 164 24.94 -1.92 8.29
CA LEU A 164 25.66 -1.24 7.23
C LEU A 164 26.30 -2.20 6.21
N ARG A 165 26.42 -3.47 6.53
CA ARG A 165 26.97 -4.53 5.69
C ARG A 165 25.89 -5.28 4.90
N THR A 166 24.62 -5.04 5.20
CA THR A 166 23.50 -5.70 4.51
C THR A 166 23.38 -5.24 3.06
N SER A 167 22.87 -6.10 2.21
CA SER A 167 22.48 -5.73 0.84
C SER A 167 21.37 -4.69 0.83
N TYR A 168 20.47 -4.74 1.82
CA TYR A 168 19.45 -3.72 2.02
C TYR A 168 20.07 -2.31 2.08
N HIS A 169 21.10 -2.13 2.89
CA HIS A 169 21.77 -0.85 3.03
C HIS A 169 22.67 -0.50 1.84
N LYS A 170 23.42 -1.47 1.33
CA LYS A 170 24.46 -1.23 0.32
C LYS A 170 23.95 -1.21 -1.11
N LEU A 171 22.94 -2.01 -1.44
CA LEU A 171 22.54 -2.26 -2.83
C LEU A 171 21.14 -1.78 -3.18
N LEU A 172 20.17 -1.85 -2.25
CA LEU A 172 18.77 -1.60 -2.56
C LEU A 172 18.54 -0.20 -3.17
N MET A 173 19.14 0.83 -2.60
CA MET A 173 18.96 2.22 -3.06
C MET A 173 19.54 2.46 -4.47
N LYS A 174 20.44 1.60 -4.92
CA LYS A 174 21.08 1.68 -6.25
C LYS A 174 20.26 1.01 -7.34
N GLU A 175 19.25 0.25 -6.96
CA GLU A 175 18.38 -0.43 -7.91
C GLU A 175 17.48 0.55 -8.66
N LYS A 176 17.28 0.30 -9.95
CA LYS A 176 16.41 1.13 -10.79
C LYS A 176 14.95 1.12 -10.31
N PHE A 177 14.52 0.04 -9.66
CA PHE A 177 13.16 -0.05 -9.12
C PHE A 177 12.97 0.71 -7.81
N TYR A 178 14.04 1.14 -7.14
CA TYR A 178 13.92 1.77 -5.82
C TYR A 178 12.91 2.92 -5.77
N PRO A 179 12.86 3.84 -6.75
CA PRO A 179 11.85 4.90 -6.76
C PRO A 179 10.41 4.40 -6.97
N LEU A 180 10.22 3.14 -7.34
CA LEU A 180 8.93 2.55 -7.68
C LEU A 180 8.37 1.63 -6.58
N ILE A 181 8.99 1.65 -5.40
CA ILE A 181 8.50 0.97 -4.21
C ILE A 181 8.24 2.00 -3.12
N THR A 182 7.38 1.66 -2.16
CA THR A 182 7.21 2.47 -0.95
C THR A 182 7.48 1.60 0.26
N ILE A 183 8.24 2.13 1.22
CA ILE A 183 8.76 1.34 2.35
C ILE A 183 8.07 1.76 3.64
N ARG A 184 7.71 0.77 4.45
CA ARG A 184 7.23 0.96 5.83
C ARG A 184 8.05 0.08 6.77
N ASN A 185 8.36 0.58 7.97
CA ASN A 185 8.96 -0.30 8.98
C ASN A 185 7.92 -1.31 9.50
N GLY A 186 8.41 -2.36 10.15
CA GLY A 186 7.57 -3.46 10.62
C GLY A 186 6.51 -3.01 11.62
N ARG A 187 6.83 -2.08 12.51
CA ARG A 187 5.88 -1.53 13.49
C ARG A 187 4.71 -0.84 12.79
N THR A 188 4.99 -0.02 11.79
CA THR A 188 3.95 0.66 11.01
C THR A 188 3.11 -0.35 10.24
N PHE A 189 3.74 -1.33 9.61
CA PHE A 189 3.03 -2.39 8.90
C PHE A 189 2.05 -3.13 9.82
N ASP A 190 2.50 -3.56 10.98
CA ASP A 190 1.67 -4.28 11.94
C ASP A 190 0.52 -3.41 12.45
N ARG A 191 0.80 -2.15 12.75
CA ARG A 191 -0.24 -1.22 13.23
C ARG A 191 -1.31 -0.96 12.18
N LEU A 192 -0.94 -0.78 10.94
CA LEU A 192 -1.90 -0.60 9.85
C LEU A 192 -2.77 -1.85 9.66
N GLY A 193 -2.19 -3.03 9.80
CA GLY A 193 -2.94 -4.29 9.80
C GLY A 193 -3.99 -4.36 10.90
N GLU A 194 -3.64 -3.94 12.11
CA GLU A 194 -4.59 -3.86 13.23
C GLU A 194 -5.72 -2.86 12.95
N MET A 195 -5.39 -1.70 12.37
CA MET A 195 -6.38 -0.66 12.03
C MET A 195 -7.34 -1.12 10.93
N LEU A 196 -6.88 -1.95 10.01
CA LEU A 196 -7.71 -2.52 8.93
C LEU A 196 -8.58 -3.67 9.41
N GLY A 197 -8.07 -4.46 10.33
CA GLY A 197 -8.79 -5.59 10.93
C GLY A 197 -9.80 -5.20 11.97
#